data_e57333b20e7d4b981ecd9b994597ccee
#
_entry.id   e57333b20e7d4b981ecd9b994597ccee
#
_cell.length_a   1.000
_cell.length_b   1.000
_cell.length_c   1.000
_cell.angle_alpha   90.00
_cell.angle_beta   90.00
_cell.angle_gamma   90.00
#
_symmetry.space_group_name_H-M   'P 1'
#
loop_
_entity.id
_entity.type
_entity.pdbx_description
1 polymer ?
#
loop_
_entity_poly.entity_id
_entity_poly.type
_entity_poly.pdbx_seq_one_letter_code
_entity_poly.pdbx_strand_id
1 'polypeptide(L)'
;SGLITFIDAPDFETKSSYTGVVTATDGTNSSNQEIIIAITDENDPPVINSPAEFYAAENQTSIGAVIATDADGDLLTYSIQAEQGTNNNNAFIQDSDSTLDETDFYVVSPSSDQSVTLRIYDIDDQMKIILRNSSGVAQEELTYGKGSDTTINVLDYIAVDGSTIDLELTNTNAGYTMGWELSVEGEVVYSNSCGQYDVSGCAGDSYSSGVVYAATIQLGTLNDNISINSSTGQLTFDTAPDYETKNTYEITATVTDGLSKIGQYTLVLVTNVDDVAPVITSPASFSAPENQLIAGQVSATDVDSESISFSILGENLEINSDDGAISFIEAPDYETKSAYTAVVTASDGTNSSNMDISIEIIDIEDG
;
A
#
# COMPACT_ATOMS: atom_id res chain seq x y z
N SER A 1 -1.04 -60.47 10.01
CA SER A 1 -0.25 -59.26 10.18
C SER A 1 -0.80 -58.51 11.38
N GLY A 2 0.03 -58.17 12.36
CA GLY A 2 -0.36 -57.39 13.53
C GLY A 2 0.02 -55.91 13.42
N LEU A 3 -0.06 -55.34 12.21
CA LEU A 3 0.19 -53.90 11.97
C LEU A 3 -0.86 -53.06 12.70
N ILE A 4 -0.41 -52.11 13.46
CA ILE A 4 -1.22 -51.11 14.16
C ILE A 4 -1.12 -49.81 13.38
N THR A 5 -2.25 -49.17 13.12
CA THR A 5 -2.34 -47.87 12.43
C THR A 5 -3.30 -46.98 13.19
N PHE A 6 -3.07 -45.69 13.16
CA PHE A 6 -4.05 -44.68 13.57
C PHE A 6 -5.18 -44.60 12.54
N ILE A 7 -6.41 -44.38 13.01
CA ILE A 7 -7.57 -44.12 12.15
C ILE A 7 -7.49 -42.69 11.59
N ASP A 8 -7.18 -41.75 12.48
CA ASP A 8 -6.90 -40.34 12.15
C ASP A 8 -5.44 -40.07 12.52
N ALA A 9 -4.79 -39.12 11.83
CA ALA A 9 -3.43 -38.73 12.19
C ALA A 9 -3.40 -38.21 13.64
N PRO A 10 -2.45 -38.63 14.46
CA PRO A 10 -2.32 -38.14 15.82
C PRO A 10 -1.73 -36.72 15.79
N ASP A 11 -2.11 -35.92 16.77
CA ASP A 11 -1.67 -34.57 17.05
C ASP A 11 -1.09 -34.58 18.47
N PHE A 12 0.17 -34.17 18.62
CA PHE A 12 0.91 -34.26 19.88
C PHE A 12 0.35 -33.29 20.93
N GLU A 13 -0.02 -32.07 20.54
CA GLU A 13 -0.54 -30.99 21.40
C GLU A 13 -1.93 -31.39 21.95
N THR A 14 -2.69 -32.14 21.18
CA THR A 14 -3.97 -32.69 21.63
C THR A 14 -3.77 -33.94 22.50
N LYS A 15 -2.85 -34.86 22.10
CA LYS A 15 -2.60 -36.10 22.83
C LYS A 15 -1.25 -36.71 22.50
N SER A 16 -0.30 -36.62 23.44
CA SER A 16 1.08 -37.07 23.29
C SER A 16 1.28 -38.60 23.43
N SER A 17 0.26 -39.35 23.85
CA SER A 17 0.41 -40.81 23.95
C SER A 17 -0.92 -41.56 23.90
N TYR A 18 -0.87 -42.76 23.39
CA TYR A 18 -2.00 -43.70 23.32
C TYR A 18 -1.64 -45.03 23.99
N THR A 19 -2.61 -45.63 24.66
CA THR A 19 -2.45 -46.95 25.30
C THR A 19 -3.48 -47.89 24.73
N GLY A 20 -3.10 -49.16 24.60
CA GLY A 20 -3.99 -50.20 24.11
C GLY A 20 -3.56 -51.59 24.59
N VAL A 21 -4.44 -52.54 24.43
CA VAL A 21 -4.13 -53.97 24.69
C VAL A 21 -4.23 -54.73 23.38
N VAL A 22 -3.13 -55.34 22.97
CA VAL A 22 -3.12 -56.25 21.82
C VAL A 22 -3.35 -57.65 22.32
N THR A 23 -4.33 -58.35 21.77
CA THR A 23 -4.65 -59.73 22.07
C THR A 23 -4.27 -60.62 20.90
N ALA A 24 -3.45 -61.63 21.14
CA ALA A 24 -3.15 -62.69 20.18
C ALA A 24 -3.89 -63.96 20.58
N THR A 25 -4.53 -64.64 19.63
CA THR A 25 -5.26 -65.91 19.90
C THR A 25 -4.97 -66.95 18.83
N ASP A 26 -4.86 -68.21 19.22
CA ASP A 26 -4.78 -69.38 18.35
C ASP A 26 -6.16 -70.02 18.11
N GLY A 27 -7.24 -69.39 18.61
CA GLY A 27 -8.61 -69.93 18.56
C GLY A 27 -9.03 -70.69 19.77
N THR A 28 -8.08 -71.14 20.65
CA THR A 28 -8.32 -71.88 21.91
C THR A 28 -7.83 -71.09 23.11
N ASN A 29 -6.62 -70.50 23.00
CA ASN A 29 -5.97 -69.72 24.04
C ASN A 29 -5.72 -68.29 23.54
N SER A 30 -5.63 -67.31 24.45
CA SER A 30 -5.30 -65.92 24.14
C SER A 30 -4.23 -65.38 25.10
N SER A 31 -3.41 -64.49 24.59
CA SER A 31 -2.41 -63.72 25.32
C SER A 31 -2.57 -62.26 25.06
N ASN A 32 -2.47 -61.41 26.10
CA ASN A 32 -2.61 -59.99 26.06
C ASN A 32 -1.27 -59.29 26.30
N GLN A 33 -1.03 -58.23 25.55
CA GLN A 33 0.10 -57.33 25.71
C GLN A 33 -0.40 -55.87 25.75
N GLU A 34 -0.11 -55.18 26.85
CA GLU A 34 -0.29 -53.72 26.88
C GLU A 34 0.78 -53.05 26.02
N ILE A 35 0.36 -52.13 25.25
CA ILE A 35 1.22 -51.26 24.38
C ILE A 35 0.99 -49.80 24.70
N ILE A 36 2.06 -49.04 24.59
CA ILE A 36 2.04 -47.56 24.64
C ILE A 36 2.63 -47.06 23.33
N ILE A 37 1.95 -46.17 22.70
CA ILE A 37 2.41 -45.47 21.51
C ILE A 37 2.63 -44.02 21.94
N ALA A 38 3.88 -43.60 21.98
CA ALA A 38 4.24 -42.18 22.18
C ALA A 38 4.22 -41.50 20.84
N ILE A 39 3.64 -40.32 20.80
CA ILE A 39 3.71 -39.44 19.65
C ILE A 39 4.95 -38.55 19.81
N THR A 40 5.69 -38.39 18.76
CA THR A 40 6.81 -37.44 18.70
C THR A 40 6.26 -36.08 18.29
N ASP A 41 6.73 -35.10 18.98
CA ASP A 41 6.46 -33.68 18.68
C ASP A 41 7.15 -33.27 17.40
N GLU A 42 6.45 -32.54 16.55
CA GLU A 42 6.95 -31.86 15.34
C GLU A 42 6.48 -30.40 15.39
N ASN A 43 7.36 -29.47 15.04
CA ASN A 43 7.05 -28.05 15.09
C ASN A 43 5.84 -27.67 14.24
N ASP A 44 4.86 -27.07 14.85
CA ASP A 44 3.71 -26.44 14.22
C ASP A 44 4.02 -24.96 13.89
N PRO A 45 3.64 -24.45 12.71
CA PRO A 45 3.88 -23.04 12.39
C PRO A 45 2.96 -22.10 13.18
N PRO A 46 3.40 -20.86 13.47
CA PRO A 46 2.57 -19.86 14.11
C PRO A 46 1.27 -19.61 13.34
N VAL A 47 0.22 -19.18 14.05
CA VAL A 47 -1.08 -18.80 13.49
C VAL A 47 -1.36 -17.35 13.84
N ILE A 48 -1.54 -16.48 12.82
CA ILE A 48 -1.95 -15.08 13.02
C ILE A 48 -3.45 -15.03 13.29
N ASN A 49 -3.83 -14.41 14.41
CA ASN A 49 -5.21 -14.31 14.89
C ASN A 49 -5.78 -12.88 14.77
N SER A 50 -4.94 -11.88 14.52
CA SER A 50 -5.39 -10.50 14.31
C SER A 50 -6.09 -10.34 12.96
N PRO A 51 -6.97 -9.33 12.80
CA PRO A 51 -7.55 -9.01 11.50
C PRO A 51 -6.48 -8.55 10.50
N ALA A 52 -6.79 -8.64 9.21
CA ALA A 52 -5.95 -8.15 8.13
C ALA A 52 -6.13 -6.64 7.87
N GLU A 53 -7.07 -5.99 8.54
CA GLU A 53 -7.35 -4.56 8.43
C GLU A 53 -7.27 -3.89 9.79
N PHE A 54 -6.57 -2.76 9.86
CA PHE A 54 -6.48 -1.87 11.01
C PHE A 54 -6.98 -0.48 10.64
N TYR A 55 -7.56 0.20 11.62
CA TYR A 55 -8.04 1.57 11.49
C TYR A 55 -7.32 2.44 12.51
N ALA A 56 -6.72 3.54 12.06
CA ALA A 56 -6.03 4.50 12.92
C ALA A 56 -6.46 5.91 12.55
N ALA A 57 -6.71 6.76 13.53
CA ALA A 57 -6.96 8.17 13.23
C ALA A 57 -5.64 8.84 12.80
N GLU A 58 -5.73 9.83 11.93
CA GLU A 58 -4.59 10.68 11.63
C GLU A 58 -4.10 11.45 12.86
N ASN A 59 -2.96 12.14 12.72
CA ASN A 59 -2.34 12.94 13.79
C ASN A 59 -1.90 12.14 15.01
N GLN A 60 -1.91 10.81 14.96
CA GLN A 60 -1.39 9.93 16.01
C GLN A 60 -0.60 8.75 15.41
N THR A 61 0.28 8.16 16.22
CA THR A 61 1.16 7.09 15.73
C THR A 61 0.68 5.69 16.08
N SER A 62 -0.30 5.52 16.95
CA SER A 62 -0.79 4.19 17.35
C SER A 62 -1.70 3.58 16.30
N ILE A 63 -1.42 2.32 15.89
CA ILE A 63 -2.24 1.57 14.94
C ILE A 63 -3.00 0.45 15.66
N GLY A 64 -2.27 -0.52 16.21
CA GLY A 64 -2.82 -1.73 16.80
C GLY A 64 -1.73 -2.76 17.00
N ALA A 65 -2.08 -4.04 17.10
CA ALA A 65 -1.08 -5.10 17.21
C ALA A 65 -1.45 -6.31 16.37
N VAL A 66 -0.47 -6.88 15.68
CA VAL A 66 -0.54 -8.22 15.11
C VAL A 66 -0.46 -9.22 16.25
N ILE A 67 -1.45 -10.10 16.35
CA ILE A 67 -1.54 -11.12 17.39
C ILE A 67 -1.41 -12.49 16.74
N ALA A 68 -0.57 -13.33 17.29
CA ALA A 68 -0.39 -14.70 16.84
C ALA A 68 -0.29 -15.65 18.03
N THR A 69 -0.54 -16.92 17.76
CA THR A 69 -0.38 -18.05 18.70
C THR A 69 0.44 -19.13 18.04
N ASP A 70 1.09 -19.91 18.86
CA ASP A 70 1.87 -21.07 18.47
C ASP A 70 1.37 -22.28 19.28
N ALA A 71 1.23 -23.46 18.64
CA ALA A 71 0.70 -24.64 19.28
C ALA A 71 1.72 -25.27 20.23
N ASP A 72 3.00 -25.22 19.88
CA ASP A 72 4.12 -25.70 20.70
C ASP A 72 4.44 -24.74 21.86
N GLY A 73 3.92 -23.52 21.79
CA GLY A 73 4.18 -22.46 22.76
C GLY A 73 5.52 -21.78 22.57
N ASP A 74 6.04 -21.81 21.37
CA ASP A 74 7.32 -21.21 21.00
C ASP A 74 7.29 -19.67 21.04
N LEU A 75 8.48 -19.07 21.21
CA LEU A 75 8.63 -17.62 21.27
C LEU A 75 8.44 -17.01 19.89
N LEU A 76 7.39 -16.22 19.74
CA LEU A 76 7.08 -15.56 18.49
C LEU A 76 7.89 -14.24 18.33
N THR A 77 8.38 -14.05 17.12
CA THR A 77 9.03 -12.82 16.69
C THR A 77 8.27 -12.21 15.50
N TYR A 78 8.01 -10.92 15.59
CA TYR A 78 7.23 -10.16 14.61
C TYR A 78 8.15 -9.28 13.76
N SER A 79 7.85 -9.17 12.47
CA SER A 79 8.52 -8.24 11.56
C SER A 79 7.54 -7.77 10.48
N ILE A 80 7.85 -6.63 9.87
CA ILE A 80 7.21 -6.21 8.63
C ILE A 80 8.16 -6.63 7.50
N GLN A 81 7.62 -7.37 6.54
CA GLN A 81 8.25 -7.40 5.23
C GLN A 81 7.75 -6.18 4.48
N ALA A 82 8.67 -5.44 3.88
CA ALA A 82 8.30 -4.56 2.79
C ALA A 82 7.50 -5.41 1.79
N GLU A 83 6.39 -4.87 1.27
CA GLU A 83 5.58 -5.60 0.31
C GLU A 83 6.49 -6.21 -0.75
N GLN A 84 6.70 -7.50 -0.63
CA GLN A 84 6.95 -8.29 -1.82
C GLN A 84 5.62 -8.24 -2.55
N GLY A 85 5.56 -7.50 -3.64
CA GLY A 85 4.43 -7.59 -4.54
C GLY A 85 4.04 -9.05 -4.64
N THR A 86 2.80 -9.37 -4.29
CA THR A 86 2.32 -10.74 -4.12
C THR A 86 2.50 -11.52 -5.40
N ASN A 87 3.72 -11.96 -5.65
CA ASN A 87 3.92 -13.08 -6.52
C ASN A 87 3.79 -14.33 -5.64
N ASN A 88 2.56 -14.78 -5.50
CA ASN A 88 2.33 -16.19 -5.30
C ASN A 88 3.17 -16.89 -6.38
N ASN A 89 4.22 -17.63 -5.97
CA ASN A 89 4.93 -18.57 -6.81
C ASN A 89 3.94 -19.22 -7.77
N ASN A 90 4.10 -18.97 -9.07
CA ASN A 90 3.26 -19.45 -10.19
C ASN A 90 2.01 -18.62 -10.55
N ALA A 91 1.92 -17.34 -10.22
CA ALA A 91 0.99 -16.53 -10.96
C ALA A 91 1.67 -15.87 -12.19
N PHE A 92 2.01 -16.65 -13.18
CA PHE A 92 1.64 -16.24 -14.51
C PHE A 92 0.13 -16.11 -14.46
N ILE A 93 -0.38 -14.92 -14.40
CA ILE A 93 -1.76 -14.66 -14.76
C ILE A 93 -1.79 -14.93 -16.26
N GLN A 94 -2.17 -16.14 -16.60
CA GLN A 94 -2.59 -16.46 -17.92
C GLN A 94 -3.90 -15.69 -18.10
N ASP A 95 -3.80 -14.44 -18.55
CA ASP A 95 -4.96 -13.79 -19.12
C ASP A 95 -5.38 -14.58 -20.35
N SER A 96 -6.61 -15.08 -20.31
CA SER A 96 -7.18 -15.90 -21.37
C SER A 96 -7.54 -15.08 -22.61
N ASP A 97 -7.26 -13.78 -22.64
CA ASP A 97 -7.65 -12.88 -23.73
C ASP A 97 -6.51 -12.34 -24.58
N SER A 98 -5.26 -12.77 -24.35
CA SER A 98 -4.10 -12.38 -25.15
C SER A 98 -3.75 -10.89 -25.23
N THR A 99 -4.22 -10.08 -24.30
CA THR A 99 -3.78 -8.70 -24.15
C THR A 99 -2.84 -8.60 -22.93
N LEU A 100 -1.55 -8.31 -23.18
CA LEU A 100 -0.53 -8.09 -22.17
C LEU A 100 -0.65 -6.65 -21.64
N ASP A 101 -1.62 -6.36 -20.81
CA ASP A 101 -1.80 -5.06 -20.20
C ASP A 101 -1.54 -5.05 -18.67
N GLU A 102 -1.12 -6.17 -18.10
CA GLU A 102 -0.67 -6.24 -16.73
C GLU A 102 0.85 -6.33 -16.64
N THR A 103 1.45 -5.33 -16.03
CA THR A 103 2.87 -5.32 -15.69
C THR A 103 3.04 -5.90 -14.29
N ASP A 104 3.87 -6.93 -14.17
CA ASP A 104 4.26 -7.46 -12.86
C ASP A 104 4.99 -6.37 -12.06
N PHE A 105 4.59 -6.17 -10.82
CA PHE A 105 5.18 -5.18 -9.94
C PHE A 105 5.86 -5.86 -8.75
N TYR A 106 7.14 -5.55 -8.54
CA TYR A 106 7.94 -6.08 -7.44
C TYR A 106 8.51 -4.92 -6.62
N VAL A 107 8.72 -5.17 -5.34
CA VAL A 107 9.35 -4.17 -4.49
C VAL A 107 10.46 -4.79 -3.66
N VAL A 108 11.60 -4.11 -3.61
CA VAL A 108 12.77 -4.49 -2.84
C VAL A 108 13.28 -3.28 -2.06
N SER A 109 13.44 -3.43 -0.76
CA SER A 109 13.91 -2.37 0.14
C SER A 109 15.28 -2.70 0.73
N PRO A 110 16.37 -2.61 -0.07
CA PRO A 110 17.71 -2.75 0.48
C PRO A 110 18.06 -1.52 1.31
N SER A 111 18.88 -1.69 2.35
CA SER A 111 19.49 -0.55 3.01
C SER A 111 20.52 0.12 2.08
N SER A 112 20.85 1.38 2.35
CA SER A 112 21.70 2.22 1.48
C SER A 112 23.13 1.70 1.25
N ASP A 113 23.56 0.75 2.06
CA ASP A 113 24.87 0.12 2.06
C ASP A 113 24.85 -1.32 1.53
N GLN A 114 23.69 -1.86 1.17
CA GLN A 114 23.54 -3.20 0.59
C GLN A 114 23.71 -3.18 -0.92
N SER A 115 24.37 -4.22 -1.44
CA SER A 115 24.49 -4.41 -2.89
C SER A 115 23.19 -4.96 -3.48
N VAL A 116 22.77 -4.40 -4.61
CA VAL A 116 21.62 -4.90 -5.39
C VAL A 116 22.10 -5.28 -6.77
N THR A 117 21.97 -6.56 -7.12
CA THR A 117 22.39 -7.06 -8.40
C THR A 117 21.22 -7.68 -9.16
N LEU A 118 21.12 -7.34 -10.44
CA LEU A 118 20.20 -7.96 -11.39
C LEU A 118 21.01 -8.83 -12.35
N ARG A 119 20.77 -10.14 -12.34
CA ARG A 119 21.31 -11.10 -13.29
C ARG A 119 20.27 -11.42 -14.33
N ILE A 120 20.68 -11.46 -15.57
CA ILE A 120 19.85 -11.82 -16.73
C ILE A 120 20.58 -12.96 -17.45
N TYR A 121 19.86 -14.03 -17.73
CA TYR A 121 20.42 -15.22 -18.35
C TYR A 121 19.43 -15.87 -19.32
N ASP A 122 19.99 -16.71 -20.22
CA ASP A 122 19.20 -17.47 -21.22
C ASP A 122 18.28 -16.63 -22.10
N ILE A 123 18.75 -15.42 -22.51
CA ILE A 123 17.96 -14.57 -23.40
C ILE A 123 18.04 -15.13 -24.83
N ASP A 124 16.93 -15.58 -25.36
CA ASP A 124 16.81 -16.02 -26.77
C ASP A 124 16.41 -14.88 -27.73
N ASP A 125 16.03 -13.71 -27.20
CA ASP A 125 15.67 -12.51 -27.97
C ASP A 125 16.26 -11.22 -27.37
N GLN A 126 15.58 -10.09 -27.44
CA GLN A 126 16.04 -8.83 -26.87
C GLN A 126 15.33 -8.52 -25.55
N MET A 127 16.12 -8.24 -24.50
CA MET A 127 15.62 -7.68 -23.28
C MET A 127 16.10 -6.24 -23.13
N LYS A 128 15.18 -5.35 -22.83
CA LYS A 128 15.45 -3.97 -22.48
C LYS A 128 15.25 -3.77 -20.98
N ILE A 129 16.21 -3.11 -20.35
CA ILE A 129 16.16 -2.71 -18.94
C ILE A 129 16.21 -1.20 -18.89
N ILE A 130 15.26 -0.59 -18.20
CA ILE A 130 15.23 0.86 -17.99
C ILE A 130 15.35 1.12 -16.50
N LEU A 131 16.42 1.77 -16.08
CA LEU A 131 16.66 2.17 -14.70
C LEU A 131 16.20 3.61 -14.51
N ARG A 132 15.20 3.83 -13.64
CA ARG A 132 14.62 5.16 -13.39
C ARG A 132 14.88 5.61 -11.96
N ASN A 133 15.14 6.90 -11.78
CA ASN A 133 15.20 7.51 -10.46
C ASN A 133 13.80 7.67 -9.83
N SER A 134 13.74 8.11 -8.57
CA SER A 134 12.51 8.36 -7.81
C SER A 134 11.53 9.35 -8.45
N SER A 135 11.99 10.16 -9.42
CA SER A 135 11.13 11.05 -10.21
C SER A 135 10.63 10.40 -11.51
N GLY A 136 10.87 9.10 -11.73
CA GLY A 136 10.48 8.36 -12.94
C GLY A 136 11.33 8.65 -14.17
N VAL A 137 12.43 9.44 -14.04
CA VAL A 137 13.31 9.78 -15.16
C VAL A 137 14.30 8.66 -15.40
N ALA A 138 14.36 8.13 -16.64
CA ALA A 138 15.33 7.12 -17.02
C ALA A 138 16.77 7.65 -16.84
N GLN A 139 17.57 6.93 -16.07
CA GLN A 139 18.99 7.21 -15.84
C GLN A 139 19.84 6.38 -16.80
N GLU A 140 19.43 5.17 -17.11
CA GLU A 140 20.11 4.26 -18.02
C GLU A 140 19.09 3.37 -18.75
N GLU A 141 19.36 3.06 -20.00
CA GLU A 141 18.65 2.07 -20.81
C GLU A 141 19.64 1.05 -21.35
N LEU A 142 19.50 -0.20 -20.92
CA LEU A 142 20.36 -1.30 -21.32
C LEU A 142 19.59 -2.25 -22.21
N THR A 143 20.21 -2.75 -23.29
CA THR A 143 19.61 -3.74 -24.18
C THR A 143 20.53 -4.93 -24.33
N TYR A 144 20.04 -6.11 -24.05
CA TYR A 144 20.76 -7.37 -24.16
C TYR A 144 20.12 -8.22 -25.25
N GLY A 145 20.97 -8.85 -26.07
CA GLY A 145 20.54 -9.71 -27.17
C GLY A 145 20.68 -11.19 -26.84
N LYS A 146 20.30 -12.02 -27.79
CA LYS A 146 20.35 -13.48 -27.73
C LYS A 146 21.69 -14.03 -27.20
N GLY A 147 21.59 -14.94 -26.23
CA GLY A 147 22.75 -15.61 -25.61
C GLY A 147 23.49 -14.78 -24.58
N SER A 148 22.94 -13.64 -24.15
CA SER A 148 23.51 -12.85 -23.06
C SER A 148 23.29 -13.52 -21.71
N ASP A 149 24.35 -13.65 -20.93
CA ASP A 149 24.32 -13.94 -19.49
C ASP A 149 25.15 -12.83 -18.82
N THR A 150 24.49 -11.97 -18.08
CA THR A 150 25.13 -10.78 -17.52
C THR A 150 24.55 -10.45 -16.14
N THR A 151 25.37 -9.79 -15.32
CA THR A 151 24.96 -9.27 -14.03
C THR A 151 25.31 -7.79 -13.97
N ILE A 152 24.36 -6.97 -13.61
CA ILE A 152 24.56 -5.54 -13.38
C ILE A 152 24.42 -5.24 -11.89
N ASN A 153 25.25 -4.35 -11.38
CA ASN A 153 25.01 -3.74 -10.08
C ASN A 153 24.08 -2.55 -10.29
N VAL A 154 22.86 -2.67 -9.80
CA VAL A 154 21.80 -1.68 -10.04
C VAL A 154 22.14 -0.33 -9.43
N LEU A 155 22.84 -0.31 -8.30
CA LEU A 155 23.19 0.91 -7.59
C LEU A 155 24.30 1.74 -8.27
N ASP A 156 24.96 1.19 -9.30
CA ASP A 156 25.88 1.98 -10.14
C ASP A 156 25.12 3.02 -11.00
N TYR A 157 23.80 2.86 -11.17
CA TYR A 157 22.95 3.68 -12.05
C TYR A 157 21.88 4.47 -11.31
N ILE A 158 21.25 3.89 -10.28
CA ILE A 158 20.13 4.48 -9.56
C ILE A 158 20.29 4.34 -8.05
N ALA A 159 19.72 5.29 -7.30
CA ALA A 159 19.67 5.22 -5.85
C ALA A 159 18.58 4.23 -5.38
N VAL A 160 18.68 3.78 -4.13
CA VAL A 160 17.71 2.85 -3.53
C VAL A 160 16.34 3.50 -3.33
N ASP A 161 16.29 4.80 -3.08
CA ASP A 161 15.09 5.50 -2.61
C ASP A 161 14.12 5.84 -3.75
N GLY A 162 13.04 5.07 -3.86
CA GLY A 162 11.95 5.30 -4.79
C GLY A 162 12.26 5.07 -6.27
N SER A 163 13.45 4.53 -6.59
CA SER A 163 13.85 4.23 -7.97
C SER A 163 13.20 2.95 -8.48
N THR A 164 13.06 2.82 -9.81
CA THR A 164 12.47 1.64 -10.44
C THR A 164 13.39 1.00 -11.46
N ILE A 165 13.26 -0.32 -11.63
CA ILE A 165 13.85 -1.11 -12.71
C ILE A 165 12.69 -1.63 -13.55
N ASP A 166 12.58 -1.17 -14.78
CA ASP A 166 11.60 -1.69 -15.72
C ASP A 166 12.28 -2.73 -16.63
N LEU A 167 11.70 -3.91 -16.68
CA LEU A 167 12.14 -5.03 -17.53
C LEU A 167 11.14 -5.20 -18.66
N GLU A 168 11.61 -5.10 -19.91
CA GLU A 168 10.80 -5.30 -21.10
C GLU A 168 11.43 -6.38 -21.98
N LEU A 169 10.74 -7.48 -22.23
CA LEU A 169 11.11 -8.48 -23.21
C LEU A 169 10.37 -8.22 -24.53
N THR A 170 11.12 -8.06 -25.60
CA THR A 170 10.57 -7.90 -26.95
C THR A 170 10.71 -9.20 -27.73
N ASN A 171 9.61 -9.77 -28.19
CA ASN A 171 9.59 -11.00 -28.97
C ASN A 171 9.61 -10.71 -30.47
N THR A 172 10.53 -11.35 -31.17
CA THR A 172 10.60 -11.31 -32.63
C THR A 172 10.32 -12.66 -33.30
N ASN A 173 10.31 -13.79 -32.57
CA ASN A 173 10.05 -15.14 -33.12
C ASN A 173 9.61 -16.16 -32.05
N ALA A 174 8.88 -17.23 -32.31
CA ALA A 174 8.30 -18.14 -31.32
C ALA A 174 9.25 -19.22 -30.74
N GLY A 175 9.22 -19.44 -29.43
CA GLY A 175 9.88 -20.57 -28.73
C GLY A 175 11.07 -20.19 -27.84
N TYR A 176 10.91 -19.46 -26.74
CA TYR A 176 12.01 -18.78 -26.03
C TYR A 176 12.23 -19.21 -24.62
N THR A 177 13.49 -19.04 -24.16
CA THR A 177 13.90 -19.07 -22.76
C THR A 177 14.36 -17.69 -22.33
N MET A 178 13.96 -17.26 -21.14
CA MET A 178 14.41 -16.06 -20.48
C MET A 178 14.47 -16.31 -18.97
N GLY A 179 15.51 -15.80 -18.31
CA GLY A 179 15.58 -15.79 -16.86
C GLY A 179 16.17 -14.49 -16.35
N TRP A 180 15.66 -14.03 -15.21
CA TRP A 180 16.28 -12.97 -14.45
C TRP A 180 16.22 -13.28 -12.94
N GLU A 181 17.19 -12.78 -12.22
CA GLU A 181 17.31 -12.89 -10.76
C GLU A 181 17.71 -11.54 -10.20
N LEU A 182 16.93 -11.04 -9.24
CA LEU A 182 17.33 -9.91 -8.42
C LEU A 182 17.87 -10.42 -7.09
N SER A 183 19.06 -10.00 -6.73
CA SER A 183 19.70 -10.39 -5.46
C SER A 183 20.06 -9.15 -4.64
N VAL A 184 19.88 -9.27 -3.32
CA VAL A 184 20.40 -8.31 -2.33
C VAL A 184 21.43 -9.02 -1.48
N GLU A 185 22.65 -8.45 -1.38
CA GLU A 185 23.80 -9.06 -0.70
C GLU A 185 24.12 -10.49 -1.19
N GLY A 186 23.82 -10.77 -2.47
CA GLY A 186 24.05 -12.07 -3.09
C GLY A 186 22.97 -13.12 -2.79
N GLU A 187 21.95 -12.81 -2.00
CA GLU A 187 20.77 -13.66 -1.82
C GLU A 187 19.70 -13.28 -2.85
N VAL A 188 19.20 -14.27 -3.58
CA VAL A 188 18.14 -14.06 -4.58
C VAL A 188 16.83 -13.73 -3.85
N VAL A 189 16.32 -12.53 -4.08
CA VAL A 189 15.05 -12.06 -3.50
C VAL A 189 13.89 -12.24 -4.46
N TYR A 190 14.17 -12.13 -5.77
CA TYR A 190 13.20 -12.41 -6.84
C TYR A 190 13.89 -13.14 -7.99
N SER A 191 13.18 -14.04 -8.61
CA SER A 191 13.62 -14.67 -9.85
C SER A 191 12.44 -15.07 -10.72
N ASN A 192 12.62 -14.97 -12.02
CA ASN A 192 11.72 -15.54 -13.01
C ASN A 192 12.54 -16.28 -14.05
N SER A 193 12.13 -17.48 -14.41
CA SER A 193 12.76 -18.27 -15.45
C SER A 193 11.72 -19.02 -16.27
N CYS A 194 11.78 -18.85 -17.59
CA CYS A 194 10.97 -19.59 -18.55
C CYS A 194 11.85 -20.61 -19.26
N GLY A 195 11.57 -21.90 -19.09
CA GLY A 195 12.32 -22.99 -19.75
C GLY A 195 11.64 -23.49 -21.02
N GLN A 196 12.43 -23.92 -21.98
CA GLN A 196 11.99 -24.42 -23.30
C GLN A 196 10.96 -25.58 -23.25
N TYR A 197 10.71 -26.19 -22.09
CA TYR A 197 9.84 -27.35 -21.93
C TYR A 197 8.71 -27.18 -20.90
N ASP A 198 8.66 -26.07 -20.20
CA ASP A 198 7.59 -25.76 -19.26
C ASP A 198 6.70 -24.65 -19.83
N VAL A 199 5.85 -25.04 -20.76
CA VAL A 199 4.91 -24.13 -21.45
C VAL A 199 3.70 -23.74 -20.60
N SER A 200 3.64 -24.16 -19.32
CA SER A 200 2.52 -23.83 -18.44
C SER A 200 2.61 -22.46 -17.79
N GLY A 201 3.72 -21.75 -17.96
CA GLY A 201 3.95 -20.46 -17.32
C GLY A 201 4.50 -19.35 -18.22
N CYS A 202 4.95 -19.66 -19.44
CA CYS A 202 5.41 -18.67 -20.39
C CYS A 202 4.60 -18.83 -21.67
N ALA A 203 3.87 -17.81 -22.04
CA ALA A 203 2.93 -17.75 -23.13
C ALA A 203 3.28 -18.66 -24.33
N GLY A 204 2.52 -19.73 -24.49
CA GLY A 204 2.48 -20.52 -25.70
C GLY A 204 1.63 -19.80 -26.75
N ASP A 205 2.05 -19.91 -28.00
CA ASP A 205 1.33 -19.66 -29.23
C ASP A 205 1.29 -18.22 -29.77
N SER A 206 2.15 -18.00 -30.79
CA SER A 206 1.95 -17.02 -31.88
C SER A 206 1.75 -15.55 -31.47
N TYR A 207 2.78 -14.91 -30.92
CA TYR A 207 2.73 -13.47 -30.73
C TYR A 207 3.18 -12.70 -31.97
N SER A 208 2.42 -11.67 -32.32
CA SER A 208 2.83 -10.61 -33.25
C SER A 208 3.90 -9.76 -32.58
N SER A 209 4.90 -9.30 -33.33
CA SER A 209 6.01 -8.47 -32.89
C SER A 209 5.59 -7.35 -31.90
N GLY A 210 6.18 -7.34 -30.67
CA GLY A 210 5.91 -6.34 -29.63
C GLY A 210 6.53 -6.75 -28.29
N VAL A 211 6.31 -5.95 -27.27
CA VAL A 211 6.66 -6.30 -25.88
C VAL A 211 5.76 -7.45 -25.45
N VAL A 212 6.36 -8.55 -25.00
CA VAL A 212 5.65 -9.78 -24.62
C VAL A 212 5.71 -10.06 -23.13
N TYR A 213 6.55 -9.33 -22.42
CA TYR A 213 6.66 -9.39 -20.97
C TYR A 213 7.13 -8.03 -20.45
N ALA A 214 6.54 -7.54 -19.41
CA ALA A 214 6.98 -6.37 -18.68
C ALA A 214 6.94 -6.63 -17.18
N ALA A 215 7.94 -6.14 -16.46
CA ALA A 215 7.96 -6.12 -15.01
C ALA A 215 8.56 -4.82 -14.52
N THR A 216 8.01 -4.27 -13.46
CA THR A 216 8.59 -3.12 -12.76
C THR A 216 9.03 -3.54 -11.36
N ILE A 217 10.29 -3.30 -11.02
CA ILE A 217 10.85 -3.52 -9.69
C ILE A 217 11.13 -2.17 -9.07
N GLN A 218 10.45 -1.83 -8.01
CA GLN A 218 10.70 -0.62 -7.25
C GLN A 218 11.78 -0.89 -6.19
N LEU A 219 12.80 -0.04 -6.18
CA LEU A 219 13.81 0.02 -5.12
C LEU A 219 13.44 1.12 -4.13
N GLY A 220 13.54 0.85 -2.86
CA GLY A 220 13.28 1.81 -1.82
C GLY A 220 12.49 1.24 -0.67
N THR A 221 12.47 1.97 0.40
CA THR A 221 11.68 1.61 1.55
C THR A 221 10.20 1.69 1.20
N LEU A 222 9.59 0.53 1.01
CA LEU A 222 8.21 0.36 1.44
C LEU A 222 8.23 0.17 2.97
N ASN A 223 8.94 1.02 3.64
CA ASN A 223 8.55 1.35 4.97
C ASN A 223 7.51 2.45 4.81
N ASP A 224 6.28 2.03 4.66
CA ASP A 224 5.12 2.90 4.54
C ASP A 224 4.86 3.66 5.84
N ASN A 225 5.93 4.19 6.45
CA ASN A 225 5.83 4.92 7.71
C ASN A 225 5.28 4.06 8.86
N ILE A 226 5.41 2.72 8.78
CA ILE A 226 4.91 1.78 9.80
C ILE A 226 6.04 0.91 10.32
N SER A 227 6.18 0.86 11.63
CA SER A 227 7.06 -0.04 12.36
C SER A 227 6.28 -1.07 13.16
N ILE A 228 6.90 -2.25 13.38
CA ILE A 228 6.37 -3.28 14.26
C ILE A 228 7.35 -3.57 15.40
N ASN A 229 6.85 -3.69 16.59
CA ASN A 229 7.65 -4.16 17.72
C ASN A 229 7.83 -5.68 17.61
N SER A 230 9.08 -6.13 17.49
CA SER A 230 9.44 -7.52 17.20
C SER A 230 9.02 -8.51 18.30
N SER A 231 8.78 -8.06 19.52
CA SER A 231 8.38 -8.93 20.65
C SER A 231 6.89 -8.90 20.95
N THR A 232 6.19 -7.82 20.60
CA THR A 232 4.78 -7.62 20.98
C THR A 232 3.82 -7.57 19.80
N GLY A 233 4.33 -7.47 18.56
CA GLY A 233 3.52 -7.27 17.36
C GLY A 233 2.85 -5.89 17.27
N GLN A 234 3.18 -4.93 18.17
CA GLN A 234 2.61 -3.59 18.15
C GLN A 234 3.02 -2.84 16.88
N LEU A 235 2.03 -2.37 16.12
CA LEU A 235 2.19 -1.54 14.93
C LEU A 235 2.11 -0.07 15.33
N THR A 236 3.01 0.73 14.79
CA THR A 236 3.02 2.19 14.96
C THR A 236 3.41 2.89 13.68
N PHE A 237 2.85 4.05 13.41
CA PHE A 237 3.42 4.96 12.43
C PHE A 237 4.72 5.56 12.97
N ASP A 238 5.75 5.67 12.13
CA ASP A 238 7.01 6.34 12.45
C ASP A 238 6.82 7.86 12.52
N THR A 239 5.95 8.39 11.65
CA THR A 239 5.44 9.77 11.68
C THR A 239 3.92 9.71 11.59
N ALA A 240 3.24 10.52 12.40
CA ALA A 240 1.78 10.58 12.37
C ALA A 240 1.29 10.83 10.93
N PRO A 241 0.33 10.04 10.42
CA PRO A 241 -0.20 10.24 9.08
C PRO A 241 -1.10 11.47 9.02
N ASP A 242 -1.24 12.01 7.82
CA ASP A 242 -2.12 13.08 7.40
C ASP A 242 -3.05 12.45 6.34
N TYR A 243 -4.35 12.43 6.63
CA TYR A 243 -5.36 11.75 5.80
C TYR A 243 -5.45 12.35 4.39
N GLU A 244 -5.32 13.67 4.27
CA GLU A 244 -5.40 14.41 3.00
C GLU A 244 -4.19 14.12 2.11
N THR A 245 -3.07 13.73 2.73
CA THR A 245 -1.85 13.35 2.02
C THR A 245 -1.84 11.88 1.67
N LYS A 246 -2.13 10.99 2.65
CA LYS A 246 -2.14 9.53 2.45
C LYS A 246 -3.01 8.84 3.49
N ASN A 247 -4.10 8.22 3.05
CA ASN A 247 -5.09 7.58 3.92
C ASN A 247 -5.05 6.03 3.93
N THR A 248 -4.13 5.42 3.17
CA THR A 248 -4.04 3.96 3.05
C THR A 248 -2.58 3.53 3.06
N TYR A 249 -2.27 2.53 3.87
CA TYR A 249 -0.95 1.92 3.99
C TYR A 249 -1.08 0.41 3.92
N GLU A 250 -0.13 -0.22 3.26
CA GLU A 250 -0.10 -1.65 3.00
C GLU A 250 1.21 -2.23 3.52
N ILE A 251 1.13 -3.31 4.28
CA ILE A 251 2.29 -4.02 4.80
C ILE A 251 2.05 -5.53 4.76
N THR A 252 3.10 -6.33 4.73
CA THR A 252 3.03 -7.73 5.08
C THR A 252 3.63 -7.92 6.47
N ALA A 253 2.77 -8.16 7.45
CA ALA A 253 3.21 -8.54 8.78
C ALA A 253 3.63 -10.01 8.79
N THR A 254 4.81 -10.32 9.31
CA THR A 254 5.32 -11.67 9.42
C THR A 254 5.58 -12.07 10.86
N VAL A 255 5.29 -13.33 11.13
CA VAL A 255 5.51 -13.95 12.44
C VAL A 255 6.35 -15.22 12.25
N THR A 256 7.33 -15.42 13.09
CA THR A 256 8.15 -16.63 13.12
C THR A 256 8.35 -17.13 14.54
N ASP A 257 8.37 -18.44 14.69
CA ASP A 257 8.77 -19.20 15.88
C ASP A 257 10.29 -19.54 15.91
N GLY A 258 11.02 -19.16 14.84
CA GLY A 258 12.44 -19.45 14.63
C GLY A 258 12.70 -20.66 13.73
N LEU A 259 11.70 -21.52 13.46
CA LEU A 259 11.75 -22.66 12.55
C LEU A 259 10.84 -22.46 11.34
N SER A 260 9.64 -21.93 11.58
CA SER A 260 8.62 -21.65 10.59
C SER A 260 8.34 -20.16 10.52
N LYS A 261 7.83 -19.68 9.39
CA LYS A 261 7.47 -18.30 9.16
C LYS A 261 6.14 -18.21 8.42
N ILE A 262 5.27 -17.32 8.87
CA ILE A 262 3.98 -17.04 8.26
C ILE A 262 3.86 -15.53 8.02
N GLY A 263 3.23 -15.13 6.91
CA GLY A 263 2.95 -13.74 6.58
C GLY A 263 1.45 -13.49 6.40
N GLN A 264 1.02 -12.28 6.76
CA GLN A 264 -0.32 -11.77 6.50
C GLN A 264 -0.22 -10.41 5.85
N TYR A 265 -0.82 -10.27 4.66
CA TYR A 265 -1.09 -8.96 4.07
C TYR A 265 -1.98 -8.17 5.01
N THR A 266 -1.61 -6.96 5.30
CA THR A 266 -2.27 -6.12 6.30
C THR A 266 -2.47 -4.72 5.74
N LEU A 267 -3.73 -4.29 5.75
CA LEU A 267 -4.15 -2.97 5.33
C LEU A 267 -4.31 -2.07 6.56
N VAL A 268 -3.73 -0.87 6.54
CA VAL A 268 -3.95 0.15 7.56
C VAL A 268 -4.65 1.33 6.91
N LEU A 269 -5.88 1.59 7.35
CA LEU A 269 -6.74 2.66 6.89
C LEU A 269 -6.69 3.82 7.89
N VAL A 270 -6.28 4.99 7.42
CA VAL A 270 -6.33 6.22 8.23
C VAL A 270 -7.75 6.77 8.19
N THR A 271 -8.24 7.16 9.34
CA THR A 271 -9.56 7.82 9.45
C THR A 271 -9.36 9.33 9.57
N ASN A 272 -10.13 10.05 8.78
CA ASN A 272 -10.12 11.52 8.74
C ASN A 272 -10.51 12.14 10.10
N VAL A 273 -9.84 13.21 10.46
CA VAL A 273 -10.14 14.12 11.56
C VAL A 273 -10.25 15.51 10.97
N ASP A 274 -11.35 16.18 11.18
CA ASP A 274 -11.59 17.55 10.72
C ASP A 274 -10.60 18.53 11.41
N ASP A 275 -9.44 18.76 10.81
CA ASP A 275 -8.33 19.55 11.36
C ASP A 275 -7.82 20.66 10.41
N VAL A 276 -8.30 20.69 9.17
CA VAL A 276 -7.97 21.74 8.18
C VAL A 276 -9.05 22.82 8.17
N ALA A 277 -8.66 24.09 8.18
CA ALA A 277 -9.61 25.18 8.11
C ALA A 277 -10.07 25.47 6.67
N PRO A 278 -11.34 25.89 6.46
CA PRO A 278 -11.83 26.27 5.13
C PRO A 278 -10.96 27.30 4.46
N VAL A 279 -10.77 27.18 3.15
CA VAL A 279 -10.06 28.13 2.31
C VAL A 279 -11.05 29.00 1.55
N ILE A 280 -11.07 30.32 1.83
CA ILE A 280 -11.91 31.26 1.10
C ILE A 280 -11.33 31.44 -0.30
N THR A 281 -12.10 31.10 -1.33
CA THR A 281 -11.68 31.06 -2.74
C THR A 281 -12.16 32.25 -3.56
N SER A 282 -13.12 33.03 -3.04
CA SER A 282 -13.61 34.27 -3.69
C SER A 282 -12.60 35.41 -3.58
N PRO A 283 -12.66 36.41 -4.46
CA PRO A 283 -11.82 37.62 -4.36
C PRO A 283 -12.13 38.41 -3.09
N ALA A 284 -11.14 39.14 -2.61
CA ALA A 284 -11.27 40.03 -1.44
C ALA A 284 -11.90 41.40 -1.80
N SER A 285 -12.15 41.69 -3.08
CA SER A 285 -12.69 42.99 -3.54
C SER A 285 -13.94 42.78 -4.37
N PHE A 286 -14.99 43.51 -4.02
CA PHE A 286 -16.27 43.53 -4.71
C PHE A 286 -16.61 44.97 -5.16
N SER A 287 -17.54 45.10 -6.08
CA SER A 287 -18.14 46.37 -6.43
C SER A 287 -19.66 46.21 -6.55
N ALA A 288 -20.39 47.16 -6.03
CA ALA A 288 -21.85 47.13 -6.03
C ALA A 288 -22.39 48.52 -6.40
N PRO A 289 -23.45 48.61 -7.19
CA PRO A 289 -24.10 49.89 -7.46
C PRO A 289 -24.78 50.38 -6.17
N GLU A 290 -24.82 51.70 -6.01
CA GLU A 290 -25.61 52.31 -4.96
C GLU A 290 -27.11 52.04 -5.16
N ASN A 291 -27.91 52.36 -4.13
CA ASN A 291 -29.36 52.19 -4.13
C ASN A 291 -29.85 50.73 -4.29
N GLN A 292 -28.95 49.73 -4.10
CA GLN A 292 -29.25 48.29 -4.14
C GLN A 292 -28.72 47.58 -2.89
N LEU A 293 -29.35 46.45 -2.54
CA LEU A 293 -28.95 45.70 -1.35
C LEU A 293 -27.89 44.62 -1.65
N ILE A 294 -27.75 44.15 -2.88
CA ILE A 294 -26.80 43.09 -3.21
C ILE A 294 -25.39 43.63 -3.23
N ALA A 295 -24.49 43.09 -2.42
CA ALA A 295 -23.10 43.54 -2.30
C ALA A 295 -22.11 42.56 -2.95
N GLY A 296 -22.36 41.27 -2.95
CA GLY A 296 -21.46 40.26 -3.54
C GLY A 296 -21.74 38.85 -3.01
N GLN A 297 -20.80 37.95 -3.28
CA GLN A 297 -20.87 36.56 -2.78
C GLN A 297 -19.47 36.03 -2.48
N VAL A 298 -19.30 35.45 -1.32
CA VAL A 298 -18.09 34.73 -0.92
C VAL A 298 -18.27 33.26 -1.12
N SER A 299 -17.22 32.56 -1.49
CA SER A 299 -17.15 31.11 -1.58
C SER A 299 -15.91 30.60 -0.86
N ALA A 300 -16.02 29.40 -0.30
CA ALA A 300 -14.91 28.70 0.32
C ALA A 300 -14.96 27.20 -0.02
N THR A 301 -13.84 26.52 0.13
CA THR A 301 -13.69 25.07 0.01
C THR A 301 -12.98 24.54 1.22
N ASP A 302 -13.28 23.31 1.57
CA ASP A 302 -12.63 22.56 2.63
C ASP A 302 -12.28 21.18 2.12
N VAL A 303 -11.19 20.57 2.62
CA VAL A 303 -10.70 19.27 2.14
C VAL A 303 -11.21 18.12 2.98
N ASP A 304 -11.57 18.37 4.23
CA ASP A 304 -12.01 17.36 5.19
C ASP A 304 -13.44 17.60 5.70
N SER A 305 -14.07 18.71 5.32
CA SER A 305 -15.48 19.01 5.65
C SER A 305 -16.29 19.47 4.44
N GLU A 306 -17.50 18.92 4.26
CA GLU A 306 -18.43 19.35 3.20
C GLU A 306 -19.32 20.52 3.64
N SER A 307 -19.32 20.88 4.93
CA SER A 307 -20.25 21.84 5.53
C SER A 307 -19.53 23.10 5.93
N ILE A 308 -19.65 24.17 5.13
CA ILE A 308 -19.05 25.48 5.44
C ILE A 308 -20.17 26.48 5.77
N SER A 309 -19.98 27.23 6.84
CA SER A 309 -20.84 28.34 7.24
C SER A 309 -20.09 29.66 7.18
N PHE A 310 -20.81 30.73 6.85
CA PHE A 310 -20.23 32.07 6.71
C PHE A 310 -20.78 33.03 7.74
N SER A 311 -19.91 33.95 8.18
CA SER A 311 -20.28 35.11 8.98
C SER A 311 -19.51 36.35 8.54
N ILE A 312 -20.02 37.53 8.82
CA ILE A 312 -19.41 38.81 8.43
C ILE A 312 -19.41 39.78 9.63
N LEU A 313 -18.32 40.49 9.76
CA LEU A 313 -18.18 41.59 10.70
C LEU A 313 -17.85 42.85 9.91
N GLY A 314 -18.84 43.71 9.73
CA GLY A 314 -18.70 44.98 8.97
C GLY A 314 -19.91 45.87 9.25
N GLU A 315 -19.71 47.17 9.00
CA GLU A 315 -20.79 48.18 9.13
C GLU A 315 -21.76 48.05 7.95
N ASN A 316 -23.08 48.04 8.22
CA ASN A 316 -24.16 47.98 7.23
C ASN A 316 -24.11 46.75 6.31
N LEU A 317 -23.50 45.62 6.75
CA LEU A 317 -23.35 44.39 5.96
C LEU A 317 -23.90 43.18 6.72
N GLU A 318 -24.53 42.31 5.99
CA GLU A 318 -24.93 40.96 6.45
C GLU A 318 -24.55 39.93 5.39
N ILE A 319 -24.41 38.65 5.84
CA ILE A 319 -24.08 37.53 4.97
C ILE A 319 -25.05 36.37 5.25
N ASN A 320 -25.46 35.71 4.21
CA ASN A 320 -26.18 34.44 4.34
C ASN A 320 -25.18 33.34 4.78
N SER A 321 -25.45 32.70 5.90
CA SER A 321 -24.55 31.70 6.49
C SER A 321 -24.35 30.47 5.62
N ASP A 322 -25.28 30.13 4.75
CA ASP A 322 -25.29 28.86 4.04
C ASP A 322 -24.65 28.97 2.63
N ASP A 323 -24.82 30.14 1.99
CA ASP A 323 -24.37 30.33 0.61
C ASP A 323 -23.32 31.47 0.43
N GLY A 324 -23.03 32.24 1.48
CA GLY A 324 -22.04 33.32 1.45
C GLY A 324 -22.48 34.56 0.68
N ALA A 325 -23.78 34.73 0.40
CA ALA A 325 -24.30 35.95 -0.23
C ALA A 325 -24.22 37.15 0.72
N ILE A 326 -23.56 38.21 0.29
CA ILE A 326 -23.38 39.47 1.06
C ILE A 326 -24.44 40.48 0.60
N SER A 327 -25.11 41.05 1.58
CA SER A 327 -26.06 42.16 1.33
C SER A 327 -25.82 43.35 2.25
N PHE A 328 -26.23 44.52 1.83
CA PHE A 328 -26.33 45.68 2.67
C PHE A 328 -27.61 45.61 3.52
N ILE A 329 -27.55 45.99 4.79
CA ILE A 329 -28.71 46.13 5.65
C ILE A 329 -29.59 47.31 5.20
N GLU A 330 -28.94 48.42 4.81
CA GLU A 330 -29.56 49.56 4.18
C GLU A 330 -28.81 49.86 2.88
N ALA A 331 -29.54 50.20 1.80
CA ALA A 331 -28.94 50.47 0.51
C ALA A 331 -27.89 51.61 0.61
N PRO A 332 -26.68 51.39 0.08
CA PRO A 332 -25.64 52.42 0.14
C PRO A 332 -25.95 53.61 -0.77
N ASP A 333 -25.45 54.76 -0.38
CA ASP A 333 -25.49 56.03 -1.06
C ASP A 333 -24.03 56.48 -1.30
N TYR A 334 -23.60 56.61 -2.56
CA TYR A 334 -22.22 56.88 -2.96
C TYR A 334 -21.70 58.19 -2.40
N GLU A 335 -22.55 59.29 -2.44
CA GLU A 335 -22.20 60.63 -1.95
C GLU A 335 -21.97 60.62 -0.43
N THR A 336 -22.60 59.70 0.27
CA THR A 336 -22.43 59.55 1.71
C THR A 336 -21.23 58.63 2.06
N LYS A 337 -21.10 57.49 1.38
CA LYS A 337 -20.02 56.53 1.63
C LYS A 337 -19.71 55.65 0.42
N SER A 338 -18.57 55.92 -0.24
CA SER A 338 -18.15 55.28 -1.49
C SER A 338 -17.49 53.89 -1.33
N ALA A 339 -17.23 53.41 -0.08
CA ALA A 339 -16.65 52.11 0.14
C ALA A 339 -16.97 51.55 1.53
N TYR A 340 -17.06 50.20 1.61
CA TYR A 340 -17.25 49.46 2.83
C TYR A 340 -16.12 48.42 2.98
N THR A 341 -15.75 48.10 4.23
CA THR A 341 -14.81 47.04 4.56
C THR A 341 -15.42 46.11 5.61
N ALA A 342 -15.09 44.83 5.54
CA ALA A 342 -15.56 43.89 6.49
C ALA A 342 -14.57 42.71 6.63
N VAL A 343 -14.73 41.94 7.67
CA VAL A 343 -14.06 40.65 7.83
C VAL A 343 -15.11 39.56 7.61
N VAL A 344 -14.87 38.67 6.65
CA VAL A 344 -15.65 37.47 6.43
C VAL A 344 -14.94 36.31 7.11
N THR A 345 -15.69 35.49 7.84
CA THR A 345 -15.22 34.23 8.43
C THR A 345 -15.94 33.08 7.74
N ALA A 346 -15.18 32.08 7.26
CA ALA A 346 -15.68 30.77 6.86
C ALA A 346 -15.34 29.75 7.93
N SER A 347 -16.28 28.94 8.35
CA SER A 347 -16.09 27.91 9.40
C SER A 347 -16.77 26.61 8.97
N ASP A 348 -16.07 25.47 9.20
CA ASP A 348 -16.57 24.12 9.09
C ASP A 348 -17.33 23.64 10.35
N GLY A 349 -17.21 24.38 11.45
CA GLY A 349 -17.73 24.05 12.78
C GLY A 349 -16.67 23.69 13.80
N THR A 350 -15.49 23.26 13.33
CA THR A 350 -14.30 22.93 14.16
C THR A 350 -13.24 24.02 13.99
N ASN A 351 -12.92 24.36 12.76
CA ASN A 351 -11.90 25.29 12.33
C ASN A 351 -12.50 26.52 11.63
N SER A 352 -11.74 27.57 11.42
CA SER A 352 -12.20 28.74 10.67
C SER A 352 -11.07 29.53 10.06
N SER A 353 -11.36 30.20 8.95
CA SER A 353 -10.48 31.17 8.30
C SER A 353 -11.16 32.52 8.12
N ASN A 354 -10.37 33.57 8.05
CA ASN A 354 -10.84 34.96 7.92
C ASN A 354 -10.26 35.60 6.67
N MET A 355 -11.05 36.47 6.04
CA MET A 355 -10.62 37.30 4.91
C MET A 355 -11.15 38.71 5.09
N ASP A 356 -10.25 39.70 5.02
CA ASP A 356 -10.63 41.12 4.88
C ASP A 356 -11.16 41.38 3.48
N ILE A 357 -12.35 41.95 3.38
CA ILE A 357 -12.97 42.32 2.11
C ILE A 357 -13.20 43.81 2.01
N SER A 358 -13.22 44.30 0.76
CA SER A 358 -13.62 45.68 0.41
C SER A 358 -14.73 45.65 -0.63
N ILE A 359 -15.70 46.53 -0.47
CA ILE A 359 -16.80 46.72 -1.41
C ILE A 359 -16.77 48.17 -1.84
N GLU A 360 -16.49 48.41 -3.11
CA GLU A 360 -16.54 49.73 -3.76
C GLU A 360 -17.96 50.02 -4.24
N ILE A 361 -18.48 51.20 -3.92
CA ILE A 361 -19.80 51.63 -4.40
C ILE A 361 -19.66 52.35 -5.74
N ILE A 362 -20.44 51.92 -6.71
CA ILE A 362 -20.49 52.51 -8.04
C ILE A 362 -21.57 53.60 -8.02
N ASP A 363 -21.15 54.82 -8.35
CA ASP A 363 -22.04 56.00 -8.52
C ASP A 363 -23.04 55.74 -9.68
N ILE A 364 -24.32 55.96 -9.45
CA ILE A 364 -25.39 55.93 -10.42
C ILE A 364 -26.08 57.31 -10.37
N GLU A 365 -26.00 58.12 -11.45
CA GLU A 365 -26.64 59.45 -11.54
C GLU A 365 -28.08 59.40 -10.98
N ASP A 366 -28.27 60.10 -9.86
CA ASP A 366 -29.60 60.33 -9.30
C ASP A 366 -30.33 61.37 -10.12
N GLY A 367 -31.54 61.07 -10.57
CA GLY A 367 -32.34 61.90 -11.46
C GLY A 367 -32.99 63.11 -10.78
#